data_2e84e7a0b34385355ea283c5da96fa8f
#
_entry.id   2e84e7a0b34385355ea283c5da96fa8f
#
_cell.length_a   1.000
_cell.length_b   1.000
_cell.length_c   1.000
_cell.angle_alpha   90.00
_cell.angle_beta   90.00
_cell.angle_gamma   90.00
#
_symmetry.space_group_name_H-M   'P 1'
#
loop_
_entity.id
_entity.type
_entity.pdbx_description
1 polymer ?
#
loop_
_entity_poly.entity_id
_entity_poly.type
_entity_poly.pdbx_seq_one_letter_code
_entity_poly.pdbx_strand_id
1 'polypeptide(L)'
;YLPLTFSRRHGDTIRPWNKFIIKTHDSDGSPCMSYQGNWRDIFQNWESLCLSYPLFLEHVVTKFLNTSTMDGYNPYRIFDSGFDWEEIDEEDPFSGIGYWGDHQIVYLLRLIEALHAHQPEVLNRWLDEKAFVFANVPYRIKSLEAIFDNPKSTIIFDSDLSAKLRVQAKEKGSDSALLRSTDESIHKANLTEKILIPLLVKLSNFVPGGGVWMNTERPEWNDANNALVGNGLSMVTAGHLLRYVRFCRDWWSQLDHDKQLSLSAPVADFVDSLLAIFSNKNTDPHASTADGILRAQVVRELGLSGQCYREHVYAGNFETQRKLTLKTVLQLLENADHWLRASLSTAKRTDGLMNSYNLLDYTADRSSMSVGELNEMLEGQVSGLSAGHLSSAEAVELVDTMFESQLYVEDRNSFLLYPDRKLPMFMDKGLIRETDLQSSKLLQHMISVADARLVSKDRQGKLRFASELNNKDALLLLLKELSAEVRLRDLVEQEFSLILNIYENTFNHRAFTGRSGGMFSFEGLGCIYWHQVSKLLLAVQECFFKEAEKTSPDNDLL
;
A
#
# COMPACT_ATOMS: atom_id res chain seq x y z
N TYR A 1 -0.12 0.03 30.65
CA TYR A 1 -0.40 -1.36 30.31
C TYR A 1 -1.74 -1.46 29.58
N LEU A 2 -1.74 -1.94 28.35
CA LEU A 2 -2.96 -2.01 27.54
C LEU A 2 -3.61 -3.38 27.68
N PRO A 3 -4.92 -3.46 27.92
CA PRO A 3 -5.62 -4.72 27.93
C PRO A 3 -5.57 -5.36 26.53
N LEU A 4 -5.43 -6.66 26.52
CA LEU A 4 -5.42 -7.43 25.29
C LEU A 4 -6.77 -7.42 24.61
N THR A 5 -6.78 -7.06 23.33
CA THR A 5 -7.96 -7.08 22.48
C THR A 5 -7.63 -7.81 21.19
N PHE A 6 -7.37 -9.10 21.28
CA PHE A 6 -7.18 -9.89 20.08
C PHE A 6 -8.49 -10.35 19.53
N SER A 7 -8.69 -10.09 18.26
CA SER A 7 -9.76 -10.68 17.49
C SER A 7 -9.52 -12.15 17.14
N ARG A 8 -8.38 -12.72 17.55
CA ARG A 8 -8.00 -14.05 17.11
C ARG A 8 -8.40 -15.13 18.08
N ARG A 9 -8.96 -16.18 17.50
CA ARG A 9 -9.29 -17.38 18.24
C ARG A 9 -8.04 -18.21 18.45
N HIS A 10 -7.78 -18.55 19.67
CA HIS A 10 -6.76 -19.53 20.02
C HIS A 10 -7.09 -20.87 19.34
N GLY A 11 -6.13 -21.44 18.62
CA GLY A 11 -6.30 -22.73 17.94
C GLY A 11 -6.81 -22.67 16.50
N ASP A 12 -6.97 -21.50 15.91
CA ASP A 12 -7.23 -21.37 14.48
C ASP A 12 -5.95 -21.66 13.68
N THR A 13 -5.79 -22.91 13.27
CA THR A 13 -4.54 -23.44 12.69
C THR A 13 -4.44 -23.28 11.17
N ILE A 14 -5.49 -22.80 10.52
CA ILE A 14 -5.63 -22.87 9.05
C ILE A 14 -4.89 -21.74 8.34
N ARG A 15 -4.55 -20.67 9.05
CA ARG A 15 -3.92 -19.48 8.46
C ARG A 15 -2.51 -19.27 9.01
N PRO A 16 -1.46 -19.31 8.17
CA PRO A 16 -0.07 -19.19 8.62
C PRO A 16 0.20 -17.91 9.42
N TRP A 17 -0.46 -16.80 9.05
CA TRP A 17 -0.35 -15.51 9.74
C TRP A 17 -1.07 -15.45 11.10
N ASN A 18 -1.72 -16.54 11.52
CA ASN A 18 -2.42 -16.64 12.81
C ASN A 18 -1.62 -17.40 13.87
N LYS A 19 -0.38 -17.69 13.63
CA LYS A 19 0.50 -18.36 14.59
C LYS A 19 0.96 -17.38 15.68
N PHE A 20 0.06 -17.02 16.62
CA PHE A 20 0.41 -16.20 17.77
C PHE A 20 0.39 -17.00 19.05
N ILE A 21 1.32 -16.65 19.95
CA ILE A 21 1.38 -17.19 21.28
C ILE A 21 0.68 -16.22 22.23
N ILE A 22 -0.35 -16.68 22.93
CA ILE A 22 -0.97 -15.96 24.04
C ILE A 22 -0.45 -16.60 25.32
N LYS A 23 0.48 -15.91 25.98
CA LYS A 23 1.05 -16.36 27.25
C LYS A 23 0.28 -15.69 28.39
N THR A 24 -0.40 -16.46 29.22
CA THR A 24 -1.20 -15.96 30.35
C THR A 24 -0.53 -16.17 31.71
N HIS A 25 0.48 -17.06 31.74
CA HIS A 25 1.21 -17.40 32.96
C HIS A 25 2.70 -17.56 32.66
N ASP A 26 3.52 -17.15 33.57
CA ASP A 26 4.96 -17.43 33.57
C ASP A 26 5.27 -18.86 33.98
N SER A 27 6.54 -19.26 33.89
CA SER A 27 6.97 -20.64 34.22
C SER A 27 6.75 -21.01 35.67
N ASP A 28 6.63 -20.04 36.57
CA ASP A 28 6.34 -20.19 38.00
C ASP A 28 4.82 -20.19 38.31
N GLY A 29 3.95 -20.05 37.26
CA GLY A 29 2.50 -20.02 37.39
C GLY A 29 1.94 -18.65 37.73
N SER A 30 2.75 -17.61 37.84
CA SER A 30 2.26 -16.25 38.06
C SER A 30 1.55 -15.70 36.83
N PRO A 31 0.45 -14.92 36.97
CA PRO A 31 -0.22 -14.31 35.83
C PRO A 31 0.73 -13.41 35.04
N CYS A 32 0.77 -13.62 33.75
CA CYS A 32 1.56 -12.84 32.82
C CYS A 32 0.63 -12.13 31.83
N MET A 33 0.80 -10.83 31.68
CA MET A 33 0.02 -10.06 30.73
C MET A 33 0.88 -9.80 29.50
N SER A 34 0.92 -10.79 28.62
CA SER A 34 1.68 -10.76 27.38
C SER A 34 0.74 -10.64 26.20
N TYR A 35 1.18 -9.97 25.14
CA TYR A 35 0.50 -9.94 23.86
C TYR A 35 1.48 -10.16 22.73
N GLN A 36 0.99 -10.77 21.66
CA GLN A 36 1.68 -10.92 20.40
C GLN A 36 0.64 -10.86 19.27
N GLY A 37 0.94 -10.17 18.20
CA GLY A 37 0.05 -10.12 17.06
C GLY A 37 0.64 -9.41 15.86
N ASN A 38 -0.07 -9.45 14.74
CA ASN A 38 0.24 -8.64 13.59
C ASN A 38 0.23 -7.17 13.99
N TRP A 39 1.22 -6.44 13.53
CA TRP A 39 1.35 -5.01 13.78
C TRP A 39 0.05 -4.26 13.43
N ARG A 40 -0.50 -4.52 12.25
CA ARG A 40 -1.76 -3.93 11.79
C ARG A 40 -2.93 -4.21 12.74
N ASP A 41 -3.17 -5.49 13.07
CA ASP A 41 -4.34 -5.88 13.83
C ASP A 41 -4.31 -5.31 15.24
N ILE A 42 -3.14 -5.21 15.84
CA ILE A 42 -2.98 -4.64 17.18
C ILE A 42 -3.31 -3.14 17.18
N PHE A 43 -2.69 -2.35 16.30
CA PHE A 43 -2.93 -0.90 16.30
C PHE A 43 -4.35 -0.55 15.86
N GLN A 44 -4.95 -1.32 14.96
CA GLN A 44 -6.34 -1.14 14.58
C GLN A 44 -7.30 -1.35 15.76
N ASN A 45 -7.06 -2.37 16.59
CA ASN A 45 -7.86 -2.60 17.79
C ASN A 45 -7.59 -1.54 18.87
N TRP A 46 -6.36 -1.13 19.03
CA TRP A 46 -6.00 -0.12 20.03
C TRP A 46 -6.50 1.28 19.68
N GLU A 47 -6.66 1.63 18.42
CA GLU A 47 -7.32 2.88 18.01
C GLU A 47 -8.69 3.00 18.70
N SER A 48 -9.55 2.01 18.52
CA SER A 48 -10.89 2.00 19.12
C SER A 48 -10.86 2.00 20.65
N LEU A 49 -9.93 1.27 21.24
CA LEU A 49 -9.76 1.21 22.69
C LEU A 49 -9.33 2.57 23.27
N CYS A 50 -8.42 3.27 22.58
CA CYS A 50 -7.93 4.58 23.02
C CYS A 50 -8.99 5.68 22.94
N LEU A 51 -10.03 5.54 22.11
CA LEU A 51 -11.18 6.44 22.13
C LEU A 51 -11.96 6.33 23.46
N SER A 52 -12.03 5.12 24.04
CA SER A 52 -12.65 4.90 25.35
C SER A 52 -11.70 5.21 26.52
N TYR A 53 -10.40 5.08 26.32
CA TYR A 53 -9.35 5.26 27.32
C TYR A 53 -8.22 6.15 26.79
N PRO A 54 -8.45 7.48 26.61
CA PRO A 54 -7.48 8.38 25.98
C PRO A 54 -6.12 8.46 26.67
N LEU A 55 -6.05 8.18 27.97
CA LEU A 55 -4.79 8.17 28.73
C LEU A 55 -3.77 7.13 28.22
N PHE A 56 -4.21 6.13 27.45
CA PHE A 56 -3.31 5.17 26.82
C PHE A 56 -2.72 5.64 25.48
N LEU A 57 -3.23 6.72 24.89
CA LEU A 57 -2.79 7.22 23.59
C LEU A 57 -1.28 7.49 23.56
N GLU A 58 -0.73 8.14 24.57
CA GLU A 58 0.71 8.40 24.67
C GLU A 58 1.53 7.11 24.53
N HIS A 59 1.14 6.05 25.24
CA HIS A 59 1.82 4.76 25.21
C HIS A 59 1.65 4.04 23.88
N VAL A 60 0.46 4.09 23.28
CA VAL A 60 0.17 3.46 21.99
C VAL A 60 0.93 4.13 20.86
N VAL A 61 0.92 5.48 20.81
CA VAL A 61 1.68 6.25 19.83
C VAL A 61 3.18 5.97 19.98
N THR A 62 3.69 5.97 21.22
CA THR A 62 5.10 5.66 21.49
C THR A 62 5.45 4.24 21.01
N LYS A 63 4.62 3.23 21.31
CA LYS A 63 4.84 1.85 20.84
C LYS A 63 4.84 1.77 19.32
N PHE A 64 3.90 2.45 18.66
CA PHE A 64 3.83 2.53 17.20
C PHE A 64 5.13 3.10 16.61
N LEU A 65 5.54 4.26 17.08
CA LEU A 65 6.70 4.95 16.57
C LEU A 65 7.99 4.17 16.81
N ASN A 66 8.15 3.57 18.00
CA ASN A 66 9.34 2.81 18.37
C ASN A 66 9.46 1.46 17.63
N THR A 67 8.38 0.95 17.08
CA THR A 67 8.40 -0.27 16.25
C THR A 67 8.46 0.02 14.75
N SER A 68 8.46 1.28 14.32
CA SER A 68 8.70 1.64 12.92
C SER A 68 10.18 1.66 12.57
N THR A 69 10.50 1.31 11.33
CA THR A 69 11.87 1.28 10.79
C THR A 69 12.31 2.64 10.27
N MET A 70 13.61 2.87 10.13
CA MET A 70 14.13 4.13 9.62
C MET A 70 13.88 4.30 8.10
N ASP A 71 13.72 3.23 7.37
CA ASP A 71 13.32 3.28 5.95
C ASP A 71 11.82 3.48 5.71
N GLY A 72 11.05 3.73 6.80
CA GLY A 72 9.67 4.22 6.74
C GLY A 72 8.59 3.15 6.68
N TYR A 73 8.88 1.96 7.18
CA TYR A 73 7.95 0.82 7.20
C TYR A 73 7.80 0.22 8.61
N ASN A 74 7.12 -0.91 8.69
CA ASN A 74 6.86 -1.61 9.95
C ASN A 74 7.18 -3.09 9.84
N PRO A 75 7.68 -3.72 10.92
CA PRO A 75 7.84 -5.16 10.99
C PRO A 75 6.48 -5.87 10.96
N TYR A 76 6.52 -7.17 10.72
CA TYR A 76 5.30 -7.98 10.61
C TYR A 76 4.54 -8.09 11.94
N ARG A 77 5.26 -8.32 13.05
CA ARG A 77 4.66 -8.58 14.37
C ARG A 77 5.18 -7.64 15.43
N ILE A 78 4.33 -7.38 16.41
CA ILE A 78 4.72 -6.76 17.69
C ILE A 78 4.28 -7.64 18.86
N PHE A 79 4.97 -7.47 19.98
CA PHE A 79 4.65 -8.09 21.25
C PHE A 79 4.98 -7.11 22.40
N ASP A 80 4.64 -7.46 23.62
CA ASP A 80 4.79 -6.62 24.79
C ASP A 80 6.20 -6.00 24.93
N SER A 81 7.24 -6.80 24.74
CA SER A 81 8.63 -6.39 24.90
C SER A 81 9.34 -5.96 23.60
N GLY A 82 8.69 -5.99 22.43
CA GLY A 82 9.38 -5.61 21.19
C GLY A 82 8.59 -5.83 19.90
N PHE A 83 9.31 -6.24 18.89
CA PHE A 83 8.81 -6.52 17.54
C PHE A 83 9.55 -7.73 16.96
N ASP A 84 8.99 -8.30 15.90
CA ASP A 84 9.57 -9.43 15.19
C ASP A 84 9.31 -9.32 13.69
N TRP A 85 10.12 -9.99 12.90
CA TRP A 85 9.99 -10.12 11.46
C TRP A 85 9.76 -11.56 11.08
N GLU A 86 9.24 -11.79 9.90
CA GLU A 86 9.05 -13.11 9.34
C GLU A 86 10.29 -13.51 8.54
N GLU A 87 10.73 -14.73 8.70
CA GLU A 87 11.81 -15.33 7.91
C GLU A 87 11.20 -16.09 6.73
N ILE A 88 11.93 -16.14 5.64
CA ILE A 88 11.53 -16.91 4.47
C ILE A 88 11.67 -18.39 4.82
N ASP A 89 10.57 -19.14 4.70
CA ASP A 89 10.50 -20.58 4.84
C ASP A 89 10.17 -21.18 3.47
N GLU A 90 11.10 -21.93 2.89
CA GLU A 90 10.91 -22.52 1.55
C GLU A 90 9.76 -23.54 1.51
N GLU A 91 9.39 -24.11 2.65
CA GLU A 91 8.27 -25.06 2.77
C GLU A 91 6.92 -24.35 2.93
N ASP A 92 6.90 -23.06 3.34
CA ASP A 92 5.69 -22.26 3.49
C ASP A 92 5.62 -21.18 2.39
N PRO A 93 4.81 -21.37 1.34
CA PRO A 93 4.67 -20.39 0.25
C PRO A 93 4.08 -19.06 0.70
N PHE A 94 3.65 -18.96 1.95
CA PHE A 94 3.10 -17.73 2.54
C PHE A 94 4.06 -17.06 3.51
N SER A 95 5.25 -17.61 3.70
CA SER A 95 6.31 -16.98 4.50
C SER A 95 6.92 -15.78 3.80
N GLY A 96 7.69 -14.98 4.54
CA GLY A 96 8.42 -13.84 3.99
C GLY A 96 7.51 -12.69 3.55
N ILE A 97 6.49 -12.37 4.36
CA ILE A 97 5.56 -11.26 4.09
C ILE A 97 6.28 -9.92 3.96
N GLY A 98 7.39 -9.73 4.67
CA GLY A 98 8.16 -8.51 4.62
C GLY A 98 7.57 -7.37 5.43
N TYR A 99 7.46 -6.20 4.82
CA TYR A 99 6.94 -5.00 5.47
C TYR A 99 5.42 -4.87 5.35
N TRP A 100 4.80 -4.32 6.39
CA TRP A 100 3.48 -3.72 6.28
C TRP A 100 3.62 -2.35 5.59
N GLY A 101 3.28 -2.29 4.29
CA GLY A 101 3.60 -1.13 3.47
C GLY A 101 2.51 -0.07 3.38
N ASP A 102 1.25 -0.45 3.46
CA ASP A 102 0.12 0.39 3.07
C ASP A 102 -0.62 1.04 4.25
N HIS A 103 -0.69 0.41 5.42
CA HIS A 103 -1.50 0.88 6.54
C HIS A 103 -0.77 1.74 7.55
N GLN A 104 0.54 1.84 7.47
CA GLN A 104 1.34 2.55 8.46
C GLN A 104 0.84 3.97 8.70
N ILE A 105 0.68 4.76 7.65
CA ILE A 105 0.26 6.16 7.79
C ILE A 105 -1.19 6.29 8.26
N VAL A 106 -2.07 5.35 7.93
CA VAL A 106 -3.48 5.38 8.33
C VAL A 106 -3.60 5.29 9.84
N TYR A 107 -3.01 4.27 10.47
CA TYR A 107 -3.09 4.10 11.91
C TYR A 107 -2.26 5.14 12.67
N LEU A 108 -1.10 5.53 12.16
CA LEU A 108 -0.32 6.61 12.76
C LEU A 108 -1.12 7.91 12.78
N LEU A 109 -1.75 8.27 11.66
CA LEU A 109 -2.57 9.47 11.55
C LEU A 109 -3.70 9.46 12.59
N ARG A 110 -4.51 8.39 12.61
CA ARG A 110 -5.66 8.28 13.53
C ARG A 110 -5.24 8.39 15.00
N LEU A 111 -4.14 7.75 15.35
CA LEU A 111 -3.61 7.79 16.71
C LEU A 111 -3.05 9.17 17.08
N ILE A 112 -2.36 9.86 16.16
CA ILE A 112 -1.83 11.20 16.41
C ILE A 112 -2.96 12.23 16.42
N GLU A 113 -3.96 12.15 15.53
CA GLU A 113 -5.16 13.00 15.58
C GLU A 113 -5.87 12.88 16.95
N ALA A 114 -6.06 11.64 17.42
CA ALA A 114 -6.66 11.41 18.73
C ALA A 114 -5.80 11.97 19.87
N LEU A 115 -4.47 11.76 19.84
CA LEU A 115 -3.58 12.30 20.84
C LEU A 115 -3.53 13.83 20.80
N HIS A 116 -3.53 14.43 19.60
CA HIS A 116 -3.58 15.88 19.44
C HIS A 116 -4.88 16.49 20.02
N ALA A 117 -6.02 15.81 19.82
CA ALA A 117 -7.29 16.27 20.37
C ALA A 117 -7.37 16.19 21.89
N HIS A 118 -6.69 15.21 22.52
CA HIS A 118 -6.77 14.98 23.95
C HIS A 118 -5.60 15.59 24.75
N GLN A 119 -4.39 15.56 24.18
CA GLN A 119 -3.14 15.95 24.87
C GLN A 119 -2.14 16.60 23.89
N PRO A 120 -2.49 17.75 23.27
CA PRO A 120 -1.63 18.41 22.27
C PRO A 120 -0.26 18.80 22.81
N GLU A 121 -0.14 19.08 24.10
CA GLU A 121 1.10 19.44 24.77
C GLU A 121 2.13 18.30 24.74
N VAL A 122 1.69 17.06 24.75
CA VAL A 122 2.58 15.89 24.66
C VAL A 122 3.24 15.85 23.28
N LEU A 123 2.48 16.02 22.22
CA LEU A 123 3.01 16.05 20.85
C LEU A 123 3.96 17.22 20.65
N ASN A 124 3.62 18.42 21.14
CA ASN A 124 4.46 19.61 21.01
C ASN A 124 5.81 19.45 21.74
N ARG A 125 5.82 18.81 22.90
CA ARG A 125 7.04 18.48 23.64
C ARG A 125 7.93 17.52 22.85
N TRP A 126 7.35 16.49 22.24
CA TRP A 126 8.08 15.46 21.51
C TRP A 126 8.66 15.91 20.17
N LEU A 127 8.24 17.06 19.63
CA LEU A 127 8.72 17.54 18.33
C LEU A 127 10.26 17.65 18.28
N ASP A 128 10.90 18.06 19.36
CA ASP A 128 12.34 18.27 19.43
C ASP A 128 13.06 17.26 20.33
N GLU A 129 12.32 16.55 21.18
CA GLU A 129 12.88 15.60 22.14
C GLU A 129 13.28 14.30 21.45
N LYS A 130 14.55 13.90 21.58
CA LYS A 130 15.06 12.61 21.07
C LYS A 130 14.61 11.45 21.97
N ALA A 131 13.30 11.18 21.97
CA ALA A 131 12.66 10.18 22.83
C ALA A 131 12.35 8.85 22.11
N PHE A 132 12.41 8.83 20.78
CA PHE A 132 11.99 7.68 19.97
C PHE A 132 13.17 6.91 19.41
N VAL A 133 12.92 5.62 19.10
CA VAL A 133 13.88 4.68 18.53
C VAL A 133 13.33 4.07 17.24
N PHE A 134 14.14 3.29 16.53
CA PHE A 134 13.76 2.59 15.31
C PHE A 134 13.97 1.09 15.46
N ALA A 135 13.03 0.33 14.91
CA ALA A 135 13.21 -1.10 14.69
C ALA A 135 14.29 -1.33 13.61
N ASN A 136 15.20 -2.25 13.87
CA ASN A 136 16.15 -2.73 12.88
C ASN A 136 15.70 -4.11 12.42
N VAL A 137 15.26 -4.24 11.19
CA VAL A 137 14.76 -5.49 10.60
C VAL A 137 15.62 -5.88 9.39
N PRO A 138 15.72 -7.19 9.09
CA PRO A 138 16.61 -7.68 8.04
C PRO A 138 16.01 -7.56 6.63
N TYR A 139 15.26 -6.51 6.35
CA TYR A 139 14.72 -6.24 5.04
C TYR A 139 15.40 -5.04 4.39
N ARG A 140 15.65 -5.14 3.09
CA ARG A 140 16.22 -4.06 2.28
C ARG A 140 15.42 -3.94 0.99
N ILE A 141 14.86 -2.77 0.72
CA ILE A 141 14.16 -2.49 -0.52
C ILE A 141 15.19 -2.29 -1.63
N LYS A 142 14.99 -2.97 -2.75
CA LYS A 142 15.85 -2.92 -3.93
C LYS A 142 15.90 -1.52 -4.55
N SER A 143 16.85 -1.34 -5.48
CA SER A 143 16.91 -0.12 -6.31
C SER A 143 15.66 0.03 -7.18
N LEU A 144 15.36 1.26 -7.58
CA LEU A 144 14.20 1.57 -8.41
C LEU A 144 14.20 0.78 -9.73
N GLU A 145 15.37 0.66 -10.37
CA GLU A 145 15.50 -0.11 -11.60
C GLU A 145 15.20 -1.60 -11.39
N ALA A 146 15.71 -2.19 -10.32
CA ALA A 146 15.42 -3.59 -9.99
C ALA A 146 13.94 -3.82 -9.66
N ILE A 147 13.27 -2.83 -9.07
CA ILE A 147 11.82 -2.85 -8.82
C ILE A 147 11.05 -2.81 -10.15
N PHE A 148 11.45 -1.98 -11.10
CA PHE A 148 10.86 -1.96 -12.44
C PHE A 148 11.09 -3.26 -13.21
N ASP A 149 12.29 -3.85 -13.09
CA ASP A 149 12.61 -5.12 -13.77
C ASP A 149 11.78 -6.29 -13.22
N ASN A 150 11.58 -6.35 -11.91
CA ASN A 150 10.73 -7.35 -11.26
C ASN A 150 9.96 -6.76 -10.08
N PRO A 151 8.81 -6.13 -10.35
CA PRO A 151 8.00 -5.46 -9.32
C PRO A 151 7.39 -6.41 -8.29
N LYS A 152 7.43 -7.74 -8.55
CA LYS A 152 6.97 -8.77 -7.60
C LYS A 152 8.07 -9.28 -6.67
N SER A 153 9.29 -8.78 -6.79
CA SER A 153 10.43 -9.12 -5.92
C SER A 153 11.19 -7.84 -5.59
N THR A 154 10.69 -7.09 -4.64
CA THR A 154 11.16 -5.74 -4.32
C THR A 154 12.02 -5.67 -3.06
N ILE A 155 12.04 -6.75 -2.27
CA ILE A 155 12.74 -6.84 -0.98
C ILE A 155 13.88 -7.87 -1.07
N ILE A 156 14.99 -7.54 -0.42
CA ILE A 156 16.08 -8.46 -0.13
C ILE A 156 15.99 -8.80 1.36
N PHE A 157 15.98 -10.09 1.68
CA PHE A 157 16.11 -10.56 3.05
C PHE A 157 17.60 -10.72 3.40
N ASP A 158 18.05 -9.99 4.43
CA ASP A 158 19.44 -10.00 4.92
C ASP A 158 19.57 -11.08 6.01
N SER A 159 19.88 -12.31 5.57
CA SER A 159 20.00 -13.47 6.47
C SER A 159 21.09 -13.31 7.53
N ASP A 160 22.20 -12.64 7.19
CA ASP A 160 23.31 -12.43 8.12
C ASP A 160 22.90 -11.45 9.23
N LEU A 161 22.22 -10.37 8.86
CA LEU A 161 21.66 -9.44 9.83
C LEU A 161 20.59 -10.13 10.70
N SER A 162 19.69 -10.94 10.11
CA SER A 162 18.69 -11.69 10.86
C SER A 162 19.35 -12.56 11.91
N ALA A 163 20.31 -13.39 11.53
CA ALA A 163 21.04 -14.27 12.44
C ALA A 163 21.74 -13.47 13.57
N LYS A 164 22.41 -12.37 13.23
CA LYS A 164 23.06 -11.48 14.21
C LYS A 164 22.07 -10.93 15.22
N LEU A 165 20.95 -10.36 14.75
CA LEU A 165 19.93 -9.77 15.62
C LEU A 165 19.27 -10.81 16.52
N ARG A 166 19.00 -12.05 16.00
CA ARG A 166 18.46 -13.16 16.80
C ARG A 166 19.40 -13.59 17.94
N VAL A 167 20.69 -13.67 17.66
CA VAL A 167 21.70 -13.98 18.69
C VAL A 167 21.74 -12.88 19.75
N GLN A 168 21.82 -11.64 19.32
CA GLN A 168 21.85 -10.48 20.22
C GLN A 168 20.58 -10.39 21.08
N ALA A 169 19.40 -10.68 20.51
CA ALA A 169 18.14 -10.68 21.26
C ALA A 169 18.11 -11.73 22.35
N LYS A 170 18.70 -12.92 22.13
CA LYS A 170 18.82 -13.98 23.15
C LYS A 170 19.77 -13.60 24.28
N GLU A 171 20.86 -12.89 23.97
CA GLU A 171 21.89 -12.53 24.94
C GLU A 171 21.57 -11.26 25.73
N LYS A 172 21.02 -10.25 25.07
CA LYS A 172 20.88 -8.90 25.63
C LYS A 172 19.43 -8.42 25.77
N GLY A 173 18.46 -9.25 25.34
CA GLY A 173 17.04 -8.88 25.30
C GLY A 173 16.61 -8.18 24.01
N SER A 174 15.32 -7.88 23.92
CA SER A 174 14.66 -7.35 22.72
C SER A 174 15.19 -6.01 22.23
N ASP A 175 15.74 -5.18 23.10
CA ASP A 175 16.33 -3.88 22.76
C ASP A 175 17.55 -4.00 21.84
N SER A 176 18.15 -5.18 21.76
CA SER A 176 19.27 -5.42 20.84
C SER A 176 18.90 -5.39 19.37
N ALA A 177 17.61 -5.56 19.04
CA ALA A 177 17.08 -5.43 17.69
C ALA A 177 16.72 -3.97 17.32
N LEU A 178 16.98 -3.00 18.18
CA LEU A 178 16.85 -1.59 17.84
C LEU A 178 18.04 -1.10 17.00
N LEU A 179 17.78 -0.10 16.16
CA LEU A 179 18.82 0.54 15.34
C LEU A 179 19.88 1.20 16.24
N ARG A 180 21.14 0.97 15.93
CA ARG A 180 22.27 1.49 16.70
C ARG A 180 23.13 2.43 15.88
N SER A 181 23.71 3.38 16.58
CA SER A 181 24.76 4.27 16.07
C SER A 181 26.11 3.54 16.00
N THR A 182 27.11 4.17 15.39
CA THR A 182 28.47 3.61 15.23
C THR A 182 29.18 3.35 16.56
N ASP A 183 28.80 4.08 17.61
CA ASP A 183 29.26 3.88 18.99
C ASP A 183 28.50 2.78 19.76
N GLU A 184 27.69 1.97 19.06
CA GLU A 184 26.83 0.91 19.62
C GLU A 184 25.70 1.42 20.55
N SER A 185 25.54 2.72 20.74
CA SER A 185 24.39 3.26 21.44
C SER A 185 23.11 3.15 20.61
N ILE A 186 21.94 3.10 21.26
CA ILE A 186 20.66 3.06 20.56
C ILE A 186 20.44 4.42 19.87
N HIS A 187 20.21 4.38 18.56
CA HIS A 187 19.92 5.59 17.79
C HIS A 187 18.55 6.17 18.16
N LYS A 188 18.51 7.46 18.48
CA LYS A 188 17.31 8.16 18.90
C LYS A 188 16.94 9.29 17.96
N ALA A 189 15.63 9.43 17.72
CA ALA A 189 15.03 10.49 16.93
C ALA A 189 13.99 11.28 17.73
N ASN A 190 13.63 12.45 17.22
CA ASN A 190 12.49 13.22 17.72
C ASN A 190 11.20 12.86 16.96
N LEU A 191 10.06 13.35 17.42
CA LEU A 191 8.77 13.09 16.79
C LEU A 191 8.69 13.65 15.38
N THR A 192 9.26 14.82 15.13
CA THR A 192 9.28 15.43 13.77
C THR A 192 9.87 14.47 12.75
N GLU A 193 11.02 13.86 13.06
CA GLU A 193 11.66 12.89 12.19
C GLU A 193 10.80 11.63 12.02
N LYS A 194 10.22 11.11 13.09
CA LYS A 194 9.37 9.92 13.08
C LYS A 194 8.08 10.11 12.29
N ILE A 195 7.52 11.32 12.24
CA ILE A 195 6.34 11.67 11.43
C ILE A 195 6.72 11.89 9.97
N LEU A 196 7.84 12.57 9.71
CA LEU A 196 8.27 12.88 8.34
C LEU A 196 8.65 11.63 7.55
N ILE A 197 9.37 10.69 8.14
CA ILE A 197 9.89 9.52 7.42
C ILE A 197 8.77 8.75 6.69
N PRO A 198 7.70 8.26 7.32
CA PRO A 198 6.64 7.54 6.62
C PRO A 198 5.91 8.40 5.58
N LEU A 199 5.75 9.70 5.84
CA LEU A 199 5.17 10.65 4.90
C LEU A 199 6.02 10.78 3.64
N LEU A 200 7.33 11.05 3.79
CA LEU A 200 8.26 11.22 2.68
C LEU A 200 8.37 9.93 1.84
N VAL A 201 8.41 8.78 2.50
CA VAL A 201 8.45 7.47 1.82
C VAL A 201 7.17 7.24 1.01
N LYS A 202 5.99 7.59 1.51
CA LYS A 202 4.75 7.48 0.73
C LYS A 202 4.70 8.48 -0.42
N LEU A 203 5.18 9.71 -0.21
CA LEU A 203 5.31 10.71 -1.28
C LEU A 203 6.31 10.26 -2.36
N SER A 204 7.40 9.59 -1.99
CA SER A 204 8.36 9.07 -2.98
C SER A 204 7.83 7.90 -3.82
N ASN A 205 6.74 7.27 -3.38
CA ASN A 205 6.02 6.23 -4.11
C ASN A 205 4.74 6.75 -4.78
N PHE A 206 4.53 8.05 -4.81
CA PHE A 206 3.34 8.66 -5.42
C PHE A 206 3.39 8.59 -6.94
N VAL A 207 2.26 8.21 -7.55
CA VAL A 207 2.04 8.15 -8.99
C VAL A 207 0.90 9.10 -9.35
N PRO A 208 1.16 10.18 -10.12
CA PRO A 208 0.12 11.12 -10.53
C PRO A 208 -1.05 10.43 -11.25
N GLY A 209 -2.28 10.66 -10.79
CA GLY A 209 -3.49 10.03 -11.30
C GLY A 209 -3.67 8.56 -10.93
N GLY A 210 -2.70 7.94 -10.27
CA GLY A 210 -2.75 6.52 -9.91
C GLY A 210 -2.90 6.25 -8.42
N GLY A 211 -2.34 7.11 -7.58
CA GLY A 211 -2.28 6.92 -6.13
C GLY A 211 -0.88 6.62 -5.62
N VAL A 212 -0.74 5.83 -4.56
CA VAL A 212 0.55 5.42 -4.01
C VAL A 212 0.90 4.03 -4.52
N TRP A 213 2.10 3.88 -5.09
CA TRP A 213 2.60 2.60 -5.59
C TRP A 213 2.94 1.66 -4.43
N MET A 214 2.27 0.51 -4.40
CA MET A 214 2.46 -0.53 -3.39
C MET A 214 3.62 -1.44 -3.81
N ASN A 215 4.84 -0.97 -3.62
CA ASN A 215 6.07 -1.61 -4.12
C ASN A 215 6.89 -2.31 -3.03
N THR A 216 6.27 -2.73 -1.93
CA THR A 216 6.90 -3.46 -0.84
C THR A 216 6.61 -4.96 -0.87
N GLU A 217 6.69 -5.56 -2.05
CA GLU A 217 6.51 -6.99 -2.34
C GLU A 217 5.13 -7.53 -2.00
N ARG A 218 4.69 -7.45 -0.76
CA ARG A 218 3.36 -7.89 -0.33
C ARG A 218 2.71 -6.83 0.54
N PRO A 219 2.00 -5.86 -0.03
CA PRO A 219 1.17 -4.97 0.76
C PRO A 219 -0.02 -5.75 1.33
N GLU A 220 -0.15 -5.77 2.65
CA GLU A 220 -0.90 -6.82 3.37
C GLU A 220 -2.21 -6.37 3.98
N TRP A 221 -2.92 -5.53 3.30
CA TRP A 221 -4.17 -5.05 3.86
C TRP A 221 -5.31 -6.08 3.75
N ASN A 222 -5.56 -6.53 2.57
CA ASN A 222 -6.48 -7.63 2.28
C ASN A 222 -5.95 -8.44 1.12
N ASP A 223 -6.65 -9.49 0.72
CA ASP A 223 -6.17 -10.32 -0.38
C ASP A 223 -6.23 -9.64 -1.74
N ALA A 224 -7.06 -8.62 -1.91
CA ALA A 224 -7.02 -7.78 -3.09
C ALA A 224 -5.67 -7.07 -3.21
N ASN A 225 -5.11 -6.58 -2.10
CA ASN A 225 -3.80 -5.96 -2.10
C ASN A 225 -2.68 -6.95 -2.39
N ASN A 226 -2.75 -8.17 -1.87
CA ASN A 226 -1.80 -9.23 -2.23
C ASN A 226 -1.74 -9.50 -3.73
N ALA A 227 -2.81 -9.26 -4.39
CA ALA A 227 -2.91 -9.48 -5.82
C ALA A 227 -2.49 -8.27 -6.64
N LEU A 228 -2.43 -7.14 -6.03
CA LEU A 228 -1.88 -5.94 -6.64
C LEU A 228 -0.35 -5.87 -6.50
N VAL A 229 0.27 -6.94 -5.97
CA VAL A 229 1.72 -7.02 -5.77
C VAL A 229 2.46 -6.64 -7.02
N GLY A 230 3.30 -5.65 -6.87
CA GLY A 230 4.20 -5.15 -7.89
C GLY A 230 3.63 -4.01 -8.72
N ASN A 231 2.41 -4.13 -9.23
CA ASN A 231 1.82 -3.13 -10.13
C ASN A 231 0.68 -2.34 -9.50
N GLY A 232 0.31 -2.65 -8.26
CA GLY A 232 -0.83 -2.03 -7.58
C GLY A 232 -0.56 -0.60 -7.15
N LEU A 233 -1.53 0.26 -7.41
CA LEU A 233 -1.57 1.64 -6.96
C LEU A 233 -2.77 1.83 -6.03
N SER A 234 -2.57 2.47 -4.88
CA SER A 234 -3.61 2.68 -3.89
C SER A 234 -4.08 4.14 -3.86
N MET A 235 -5.29 4.38 -4.37
CA MET A 235 -5.98 5.66 -4.17
C MET A 235 -6.44 5.80 -2.71
N VAL A 236 -6.74 4.69 -2.04
CA VAL A 236 -7.07 4.66 -0.61
C VAL A 236 -5.92 5.23 0.22
N THR A 237 -4.70 4.77 -0.02
CA THR A 237 -3.50 5.29 0.65
C THR A 237 -3.25 6.76 0.29
N ALA A 238 -3.48 7.16 -0.96
CA ALA A 238 -3.33 8.56 -1.38
C ALA A 238 -4.33 9.49 -0.66
N GLY A 239 -5.58 9.06 -0.45
CA GLY A 239 -6.57 9.80 0.32
C GLY A 239 -6.13 10.01 1.79
N HIS A 240 -5.68 8.95 2.43
CA HIS A 240 -5.15 9.05 3.81
C HIS A 240 -3.84 9.85 3.88
N LEU A 241 -2.98 9.76 2.86
CA LEU A 241 -1.78 10.58 2.75
C LEU A 241 -2.11 12.06 2.65
N LEU A 242 -3.13 12.44 1.88
CA LEU A 242 -3.61 13.82 1.82
C LEU A 242 -4.08 14.31 3.20
N ARG A 243 -4.87 13.50 3.91
CA ARG A 243 -5.31 13.84 5.28
C ARG A 243 -4.12 13.99 6.22
N TYR A 244 -3.12 13.12 6.10
CA TYR A 244 -1.90 13.19 6.92
C TYR A 244 -1.11 14.48 6.65
N VAL A 245 -0.92 14.83 5.37
CA VAL A 245 -0.26 16.08 4.94
C VAL A 245 -0.98 17.29 5.52
N ARG A 246 -2.31 17.33 5.42
CA ARG A 246 -3.14 18.42 5.95
C ARG A 246 -3.07 18.53 7.46
N PHE A 247 -3.20 17.40 8.15
CA PHE A 247 -3.07 17.38 9.61
C PHE A 247 -1.73 17.93 10.07
N CYS A 248 -0.62 17.48 9.49
CA CYS A 248 0.71 18.00 9.83
C CYS A 248 0.84 19.49 9.49
N ARG A 249 0.36 19.92 8.32
CA ARG A 249 0.38 21.33 7.91
C ARG A 249 -0.41 22.19 8.88
N ASP A 250 -1.64 21.81 9.21
CA ASP A 250 -2.54 22.60 10.04
C ASP A 250 -2.05 22.68 11.49
N TRP A 251 -1.51 21.58 12.02
CA TRP A 251 -0.88 21.56 13.33
C TRP A 251 0.40 22.42 13.35
N TRP A 252 1.31 22.19 12.42
CA TRP A 252 2.61 22.87 12.43
C TRP A 252 2.55 24.33 11.96
N SER A 253 1.53 24.74 11.22
CA SER A 253 1.32 26.15 10.85
C SER A 253 1.04 27.05 12.07
N GLN A 254 0.64 26.47 13.20
CA GLN A 254 0.42 27.17 14.46
C GLN A 254 1.73 27.45 15.24
N LEU A 255 2.84 26.85 14.80
CA LEU A 255 4.15 26.99 15.42
C LEU A 255 4.94 28.14 14.75
N ASP A 256 6.05 28.53 15.38
CA ASP A 256 6.99 29.49 14.79
C ASP A 256 7.59 28.90 13.48
N HIS A 257 7.33 29.54 12.35
CA HIS A 257 7.79 29.08 11.03
C HIS A 257 9.32 29.15 10.87
N ASP A 258 10.00 30.02 11.63
CA ASP A 258 11.46 30.13 11.61
C ASP A 258 12.13 29.12 12.55
N LYS A 259 11.33 28.33 13.28
CA LYS A 259 11.81 27.25 14.14
C LYS A 259 12.74 26.33 13.36
N GLN A 260 13.92 26.06 13.95
CA GLN A 260 14.90 25.13 13.40
C GLN A 260 14.60 23.72 13.86
N LEU A 261 14.29 22.84 12.91
CA LEU A 261 14.09 21.41 13.13
C LEU A 261 15.43 20.69 12.99
N SER A 262 15.84 19.93 14.00
CA SER A 262 17.04 19.10 13.93
C SER A 262 16.65 17.69 13.48
N LEU A 263 17.07 17.32 12.28
CA LEU A 263 16.78 16.04 11.63
C LEU A 263 18.09 15.34 11.27
N SER A 264 18.06 14.01 11.12
CA SER A 264 19.19 13.33 10.48
C SER A 264 19.38 13.85 9.05
N ALA A 265 20.63 13.96 8.61
CA ALA A 265 20.96 14.53 7.31
C ALA A 265 20.20 13.85 6.16
N PRO A 266 20.07 12.50 6.08
CA PRO A 266 19.29 11.86 5.02
C PRO A 266 17.82 12.28 4.99
N VAL A 267 17.19 12.48 6.16
CA VAL A 267 15.79 12.94 6.22
C VAL A 267 15.68 14.38 5.74
N ALA A 268 16.59 15.25 6.16
CA ALA A 268 16.60 16.64 5.73
C ALA A 268 16.85 16.77 4.21
N ASP A 269 17.79 15.99 3.66
CA ASP A 269 18.06 15.94 2.22
C ASP A 269 16.88 15.39 1.43
N PHE A 270 16.14 14.42 2.01
CA PHE A 270 14.93 13.87 1.42
C PHE A 270 13.80 14.91 1.35
N VAL A 271 13.61 15.72 2.41
CA VAL A 271 12.68 16.86 2.39
C VAL A 271 13.01 17.81 1.26
N ASP A 272 14.28 18.24 1.14
CA ASP A 272 14.71 19.18 0.09
C ASP A 272 14.52 18.59 -1.32
N SER A 273 14.83 17.32 -1.50
CA SER A 273 14.67 16.63 -2.78
C SER A 273 13.21 16.58 -3.22
N LEU A 274 12.30 16.15 -2.34
CA LEU A 274 10.87 16.11 -2.66
C LEU A 274 10.28 17.51 -2.85
N LEU A 275 10.71 18.49 -2.06
CA LEU A 275 10.31 19.88 -2.25
C LEU A 275 10.72 20.40 -3.64
N ALA A 276 11.94 20.11 -4.07
CA ALA A 276 12.42 20.50 -5.40
C ALA A 276 11.59 19.88 -6.53
N ILE A 277 11.22 18.59 -6.40
CA ILE A 277 10.41 17.88 -7.39
C ILE A 277 9.00 18.47 -7.45
N PHE A 278 8.33 18.60 -6.31
CA PHE A 278 6.96 19.13 -6.26
C PHE A 278 6.85 20.64 -6.55
N SER A 279 7.96 21.39 -6.47
CA SER A 279 8.02 22.81 -6.82
C SER A 279 8.45 23.06 -8.26
N ASN A 280 8.74 22.02 -9.03
CA ASN A 280 9.25 22.15 -10.40
C ASN A 280 8.15 22.72 -11.31
N LYS A 281 8.38 23.93 -11.81
CA LYS A 281 7.43 24.65 -12.69
C LYS A 281 7.26 24.01 -14.07
N ASN A 282 8.13 23.10 -14.46
CA ASN A 282 8.05 22.38 -15.73
C ASN A 282 7.15 21.15 -15.65
N THR A 283 6.73 20.75 -14.45
CA THR A 283 5.81 19.64 -14.21
C THR A 283 4.53 20.18 -13.59
N ASP A 284 3.43 20.10 -14.33
CA ASP A 284 2.10 20.47 -13.85
C ASP A 284 1.42 19.26 -13.24
N PRO A 285 0.87 19.35 -12.01
CA PRO A 285 0.19 18.23 -11.37
C PRO A 285 -0.96 17.65 -12.20
N HIS A 286 -1.83 18.51 -12.76
CA HIS A 286 -2.98 18.07 -13.55
C HIS A 286 -2.55 17.47 -14.90
N ALA A 287 -1.59 18.07 -15.59
CA ALA A 287 -1.05 17.50 -16.82
C ALA A 287 -0.43 16.13 -16.57
N SER A 288 0.30 15.95 -15.46
CA SER A 288 0.95 14.69 -15.09
C SER A 288 -0.04 13.57 -14.78
N THR A 289 -1.30 13.87 -14.42
CA THR A 289 -2.33 12.85 -14.24
C THR A 289 -2.85 12.28 -15.56
N ALA A 290 -2.74 13.03 -16.65
CA ALA A 290 -3.22 12.62 -17.97
C ALA A 290 -2.10 12.15 -18.90
N ASP A 291 -0.92 12.77 -18.84
CA ASP A 291 0.23 12.50 -19.72
C ASP A 291 1.14 11.42 -19.14
N GLY A 292 1.29 10.30 -19.86
CA GLY A 292 2.11 9.17 -19.45
C GLY A 292 3.62 9.46 -19.40
N ILE A 293 4.12 10.41 -20.22
CA ILE A 293 5.54 10.78 -20.23
C ILE A 293 5.84 11.65 -19.02
N LEU A 294 5.02 12.66 -18.75
CA LEU A 294 5.17 13.49 -17.55
C LEU A 294 5.02 12.67 -16.27
N ARG A 295 4.06 11.75 -16.25
CA ARG A 295 3.89 10.81 -15.14
C ARG A 295 5.15 9.97 -14.90
N ALA A 296 5.73 9.39 -15.97
CA ALA A 296 6.94 8.58 -15.89
C ALA A 296 8.12 9.39 -15.34
N GLN A 297 8.27 10.65 -15.78
CA GLN A 297 9.30 11.55 -15.28
C GLN A 297 9.15 11.77 -13.76
N VAL A 298 7.95 12.16 -13.31
CA VAL A 298 7.69 12.43 -11.88
C VAL A 298 7.91 11.18 -11.03
N VAL A 299 7.39 10.03 -11.45
CA VAL A 299 7.55 8.76 -10.73
C VAL A 299 9.04 8.38 -10.61
N ARG A 300 9.81 8.58 -11.68
CA ARG A 300 11.25 8.30 -11.66
C ARG A 300 12.00 9.22 -10.71
N GLU A 301 11.76 10.52 -10.77
CA GLU A 301 12.39 11.51 -9.89
C GLU A 301 12.08 11.24 -8.41
N LEU A 302 10.81 10.99 -8.08
CA LEU A 302 10.36 10.63 -6.72
C LEU A 302 10.98 9.31 -6.25
N GLY A 303 10.95 8.28 -7.09
CA GLY A 303 11.48 6.96 -6.76
C GLY A 303 12.99 6.96 -6.54
N LEU A 304 13.76 7.73 -7.34
CA LEU A 304 15.21 7.91 -7.15
C LEU A 304 15.51 8.68 -5.86
N SER A 305 14.70 9.69 -5.51
CA SER A 305 14.85 10.40 -4.24
C SER A 305 14.67 9.44 -3.04
N GLY A 306 13.61 8.60 -3.08
CA GLY A 306 13.39 7.57 -2.07
C GLY A 306 14.49 6.51 -2.01
N GLN A 307 15.06 6.12 -3.16
CA GLN A 307 16.21 5.21 -3.21
C GLN A 307 17.44 5.84 -2.56
N CYS A 308 17.78 7.07 -2.91
CA CYS A 308 18.94 7.79 -2.34
C CYS A 308 18.84 7.86 -0.80
N TYR A 309 17.64 8.19 -0.28
CA TYR A 309 17.38 8.16 1.16
C TYR A 309 17.69 6.79 1.78
N ARG A 310 17.14 5.70 1.19
CA ARG A 310 17.35 4.34 1.70
C ARG A 310 18.83 3.91 1.63
N GLU A 311 19.54 4.27 0.59
CA GLU A 311 20.98 3.98 0.46
C GLU A 311 21.79 4.58 1.61
N HIS A 312 21.51 5.82 2.00
CA HIS A 312 22.13 6.45 3.17
C HIS A 312 21.76 5.73 4.48
N VAL A 313 20.49 5.38 4.66
CA VAL A 313 20.03 4.66 5.84
C VAL A 313 20.68 3.28 5.96
N TYR A 314 20.71 2.52 4.88
CA TYR A 314 21.29 1.17 4.86
C TYR A 314 22.82 1.16 5.01
N ALA A 315 23.48 2.24 4.60
CA ALA A 315 24.91 2.44 4.82
C ALA A 315 25.25 2.94 6.24
N GLY A 316 24.25 3.19 7.09
CA GLY A 316 24.48 3.72 8.45
C GLY A 316 24.78 5.23 8.50
N ASN A 317 24.58 5.96 7.42
CA ASN A 317 24.92 7.39 7.30
C ASN A 317 23.79 8.30 7.82
N PHE A 318 23.29 8.06 9.01
CA PHE A 318 22.15 8.82 9.59
C PHE A 318 22.46 9.57 10.90
N GLU A 319 23.69 9.50 11.39
CA GLU A 319 24.04 10.13 12.67
C GLU A 319 24.24 11.65 12.58
N THR A 320 24.69 12.12 11.41
CA THR A 320 24.89 13.55 11.19
C THR A 320 23.55 14.27 11.22
N GLN A 321 23.48 15.34 11.99
CA GLN A 321 22.29 16.16 12.10
C GLN A 321 22.37 17.36 11.17
N ARG A 322 21.24 17.67 10.53
CA ARG A 322 21.05 18.86 9.70
C ARG A 322 19.86 19.66 10.19
N LYS A 323 19.95 20.97 10.11
CA LYS A 323 18.85 21.87 10.48
C LYS A 323 18.07 22.30 9.25
N LEU A 324 16.75 22.20 9.32
CA LEU A 324 15.80 22.77 8.38
C LEU A 324 14.87 23.73 9.09
N THR A 325 14.42 24.79 8.41
CA THR A 325 13.35 25.62 8.94
C THR A 325 12.01 24.90 8.83
N LEU A 326 11.13 25.08 9.80
CA LEU A 326 9.75 24.57 9.72
C LEU A 326 9.04 25.10 8.46
N LYS A 327 9.34 26.32 8.05
CA LYS A 327 8.85 26.92 6.79
C LYS A 327 9.15 26.04 5.57
N THR A 328 10.34 25.46 5.47
CA THR A 328 10.71 24.54 4.37
C THR A 328 9.81 23.30 4.35
N VAL A 329 9.56 22.73 5.52
CA VAL A 329 8.67 21.56 5.64
C VAL A 329 7.23 21.93 5.30
N LEU A 330 6.73 23.08 5.77
CA LEU A 330 5.39 23.57 5.43
C LEU A 330 5.23 23.80 3.92
N GLN A 331 6.25 24.31 3.24
CA GLN A 331 6.24 24.44 1.77
C GLN A 331 6.13 23.09 1.07
N LEU A 332 6.86 22.06 1.56
CA LEU A 332 6.71 20.71 1.03
C LEU A 332 5.28 20.19 1.22
N LEU A 333 4.71 20.37 2.41
CA LEU A 333 3.35 19.91 2.71
C LEU A 333 2.30 20.60 1.84
N GLU A 334 2.45 21.90 1.58
CA GLU A 334 1.56 22.67 0.71
C GLU A 334 1.63 22.18 -0.75
N ASN A 335 2.83 21.96 -1.27
CA ASN A 335 3.00 21.42 -2.61
C ASN A 335 2.47 19.98 -2.71
N ALA A 336 2.73 19.13 -1.72
CA ALA A 336 2.22 17.78 -1.66
C ALA A 336 0.67 17.74 -1.62
N ASP A 337 0.03 18.63 -0.86
CA ASP A 337 -1.44 18.79 -0.86
C ASP A 337 -1.95 19.10 -2.27
N HIS A 338 -1.30 20.00 -2.99
CA HIS A 338 -1.69 20.36 -4.36
C HIS A 338 -1.58 19.16 -5.32
N TRP A 339 -0.48 18.42 -5.31
CA TRP A 339 -0.27 17.24 -6.14
C TRP A 339 -1.23 16.09 -5.82
N LEU A 340 -1.46 15.83 -4.54
CA LEU A 340 -2.39 14.80 -4.10
C LEU A 340 -3.84 15.13 -4.46
N ARG A 341 -4.27 16.40 -4.33
CA ARG A 341 -5.61 16.82 -4.76
C ARG A 341 -5.80 16.69 -6.27
N ALA A 342 -4.82 17.09 -7.07
CA ALA A 342 -4.88 16.92 -8.52
C ALA A 342 -5.06 15.43 -8.89
N SER A 343 -4.39 14.53 -8.17
CA SER A 343 -4.52 13.09 -8.39
C SER A 343 -5.88 12.54 -7.91
N LEU A 344 -6.33 12.95 -6.73
CA LEU A 344 -7.61 12.48 -6.18
C LEU A 344 -8.82 13.03 -6.97
N SER A 345 -8.69 14.17 -7.65
CA SER A 345 -9.74 14.65 -8.56
C SER A 345 -9.98 13.70 -9.74
N THR A 346 -9.00 12.88 -10.12
CA THR A 346 -9.16 11.86 -11.17
C THR A 346 -9.71 10.53 -10.63
N ALA A 347 -9.88 10.41 -9.31
CA ALA A 347 -10.42 9.19 -8.71
C ALA A 347 -11.95 9.05 -8.87
N LYS A 348 -12.66 10.13 -9.22
CA LYS A 348 -14.10 10.08 -9.49
C LYS A 348 -14.32 9.35 -10.81
N ARG A 349 -15.01 8.22 -10.75
CA ARG A 349 -15.32 7.33 -11.86
C ARG A 349 -16.51 7.87 -12.66
N THR A 350 -16.73 7.32 -13.84
CA THR A 350 -17.89 7.69 -14.69
C THR A 350 -19.24 7.30 -14.09
N ASP A 351 -19.24 6.33 -13.16
CA ASP A 351 -20.43 5.92 -12.39
C ASP A 351 -20.67 6.78 -11.13
N GLY A 352 -19.86 7.81 -10.92
CA GLY A 352 -19.97 8.72 -9.78
C GLY A 352 -19.30 8.23 -8.49
N LEU A 353 -18.88 6.98 -8.44
CA LEU A 353 -18.15 6.41 -7.31
C LEU A 353 -16.67 6.83 -7.32
N MET A 354 -15.99 6.60 -6.20
CA MET A 354 -14.53 6.82 -6.08
C MET A 354 -13.76 5.54 -6.39
N ASN A 355 -12.66 5.69 -7.09
CA ASN A 355 -11.76 4.59 -7.38
C ASN A 355 -10.92 4.22 -6.14
N SER A 356 -10.70 2.91 -5.93
CA SER A 356 -9.95 2.40 -4.77
C SER A 356 -8.51 2.07 -5.13
N TYR A 357 -8.34 1.29 -6.19
CA TYR A 357 -7.04 0.78 -6.63
C TYR A 357 -6.93 0.82 -8.14
N ASN A 358 -5.69 0.98 -8.59
CA ASN A 358 -5.30 1.00 -10.00
C ASN A 358 -4.15 0.04 -10.26
N LEU A 359 -3.86 -0.19 -11.53
CA LEU A 359 -2.67 -0.91 -11.98
C LEU A 359 -1.74 0.05 -12.72
N LEU A 360 -0.48 0.02 -12.36
CA LEU A 360 0.59 0.72 -13.08
C LEU A 360 1.05 -0.16 -14.25
N ASP A 361 1.05 0.41 -15.44
CA ASP A 361 1.69 -0.17 -16.61
C ASP A 361 2.70 0.82 -17.20
N TYR A 362 3.78 0.32 -17.79
CA TYR A 362 4.83 1.15 -18.35
C TYR A 362 5.48 0.51 -19.57
N THR A 363 5.98 1.37 -20.46
CA THR A 363 6.73 0.93 -21.64
C THR A 363 8.03 0.23 -21.25
N ALA A 364 8.56 -0.62 -22.12
CA ALA A 364 9.79 -1.37 -21.85
C ALA A 364 11.00 -0.47 -21.56
N ASP A 365 11.07 0.71 -22.18
CA ASP A 365 12.06 1.75 -21.94
C ASP A 365 11.73 2.69 -20.78
N ARG A 366 10.55 2.49 -20.15
CA ARG A 366 10.05 3.27 -19.01
C ARG A 366 9.88 4.78 -19.30
N SER A 367 9.78 5.13 -20.57
CA SER A 367 9.57 6.52 -21.00
C SER A 367 8.14 7.00 -20.82
N SER A 368 7.18 6.09 -20.67
CA SER A 368 5.77 6.40 -20.48
C SER A 368 5.12 5.41 -19.52
N MET A 369 4.20 5.92 -18.70
CA MET A 369 3.42 5.14 -17.73
C MET A 369 1.94 5.39 -17.89
N SER A 370 1.13 4.33 -17.83
CA SER A 370 -0.32 4.38 -17.84
C SER A 370 -0.91 3.85 -16.53
N VAL A 371 -2.12 4.27 -16.23
CA VAL A 371 -2.88 3.87 -15.06
C VAL A 371 -4.15 3.20 -15.53
N GLY A 372 -4.33 1.92 -15.18
CA GLY A 372 -5.53 1.15 -15.45
C GLY A 372 -6.41 1.10 -14.19
N GLU A 373 -7.66 1.53 -14.30
CA GLU A 373 -8.61 1.48 -13.18
C GLU A 373 -9.08 0.05 -12.91
N LEU A 374 -9.20 -0.28 -11.63
CA LEU A 374 -9.85 -1.49 -11.19
C LEU A 374 -11.34 -1.26 -10.89
N ASN A 375 -12.05 -2.34 -10.62
CA ASN A 375 -13.46 -2.28 -10.31
C ASN A 375 -13.72 -1.53 -9.00
N GLU A 376 -14.96 -1.05 -8.84
CA GLU A 376 -15.44 -0.35 -7.67
C GLU A 376 -15.36 -1.21 -6.41
N MET A 377 -14.99 -0.58 -5.31
CA MET A 377 -14.92 -1.16 -3.96
C MET A 377 -15.41 -0.14 -2.92
N LEU A 378 -15.89 -0.64 -1.80
CA LEU A 378 -16.34 0.20 -0.68
C LEU A 378 -15.18 1.04 -0.10
N GLU A 379 -13.95 0.53 -0.13
CA GLU A 379 -12.77 1.21 0.42
C GLU A 379 -12.49 2.57 -0.22
N GLY A 380 -12.68 2.68 -1.55
CA GLY A 380 -12.50 3.96 -2.25
C GLY A 380 -13.48 5.02 -1.79
N GLN A 381 -14.72 4.63 -1.53
CA GLN A 381 -15.77 5.53 -1.04
C GLN A 381 -15.42 6.04 0.36
N VAL A 382 -15.05 5.12 1.25
CA VAL A 382 -14.64 5.45 2.63
C VAL A 382 -13.41 6.37 2.62
N SER A 383 -12.40 6.06 1.83
CA SER A 383 -11.19 6.89 1.73
C SER A 383 -11.50 8.27 1.12
N GLY A 384 -12.35 8.32 0.11
CA GLY A 384 -12.77 9.57 -0.52
C GLY A 384 -13.44 10.52 0.48
N LEU A 385 -14.36 10.01 1.29
CA LEU A 385 -15.02 10.76 2.36
C LEU A 385 -14.02 11.18 3.45
N SER A 386 -13.20 10.24 3.95
CA SER A 386 -12.25 10.49 5.04
C SER A 386 -11.08 11.40 4.68
N ALA A 387 -10.70 11.49 3.40
CA ALA A 387 -9.59 12.33 2.95
C ALA A 387 -9.85 13.83 3.14
N GLY A 388 -11.11 14.21 3.29
CA GLY A 388 -11.52 15.59 3.55
C GLY A 388 -11.31 16.55 2.38
N HIS A 389 -11.15 16.03 1.15
CA HIS A 389 -10.99 16.85 -0.06
C HIS A 389 -12.31 17.14 -0.76
N LEU A 390 -13.35 16.36 -0.49
CA LEU A 390 -14.70 16.61 -0.99
C LEU A 390 -15.35 17.76 -0.22
N SER A 391 -16.12 18.58 -0.94
CA SER A 391 -17.09 19.48 -0.32
C SER A 391 -18.24 18.69 0.28
N SER A 392 -19.03 19.30 1.16
CA SER A 392 -20.19 18.63 1.77
C SER A 392 -21.21 18.19 0.71
N ALA A 393 -21.42 18.99 -0.34
CA ALA A 393 -22.30 18.64 -1.46
C ALA A 393 -21.77 17.43 -2.25
N GLU A 394 -20.46 17.38 -2.53
CA GLU A 394 -19.85 16.21 -3.19
C GLU A 394 -19.89 14.96 -2.30
N ALA A 395 -19.78 15.12 -0.98
CA ALA A 395 -19.91 14.00 -0.05
C ALA A 395 -21.34 13.43 -0.04
N VAL A 396 -22.37 14.30 -0.04
CA VAL A 396 -23.77 13.87 -0.16
C VAL A 396 -24.02 13.18 -1.51
N GLU A 397 -23.56 13.78 -2.63
CA GLU A 397 -23.67 13.16 -3.96
C GLU A 397 -23.04 11.77 -4.00
N LEU A 398 -21.87 11.60 -3.37
CA LEU A 398 -21.20 10.31 -3.31
C LEU A 398 -22.03 9.29 -2.50
N VAL A 399 -22.56 9.68 -1.35
CA VAL A 399 -23.40 8.79 -0.51
C VAL A 399 -24.67 8.39 -1.25
N ASP A 400 -25.34 9.31 -1.92
CA ASP A 400 -26.53 9.02 -2.74
C ASP A 400 -26.18 8.05 -3.88
N THR A 401 -25.08 8.29 -4.58
CA THR A 401 -24.59 7.39 -5.63
C THR A 401 -24.28 5.99 -5.08
N MET A 402 -23.76 5.88 -3.87
CA MET A 402 -23.50 4.58 -3.25
C MET A 402 -24.80 3.79 -3.00
N PHE A 403 -25.89 4.44 -2.57
CA PHE A 403 -27.19 3.79 -2.41
C PHE A 403 -27.80 3.34 -3.74
N GLU A 404 -27.49 4.00 -4.85
CA GLU A 404 -27.94 3.62 -6.19
C GLU A 404 -27.02 2.60 -6.88
N SER A 405 -25.84 2.35 -6.30
CA SER A 405 -24.81 1.47 -6.89
C SER A 405 -25.02 -0.01 -6.57
N GLN A 406 -24.26 -0.87 -7.26
CA GLN A 406 -24.23 -2.32 -6.98
C GLN A 406 -23.54 -2.67 -5.65
N LEU A 407 -22.96 -1.70 -4.95
CA LEU A 407 -22.40 -1.90 -3.61
C LEU A 407 -23.50 -2.01 -2.55
N TYR A 408 -24.66 -1.35 -2.74
CA TYR A 408 -25.76 -1.38 -1.77
C TYR A 408 -26.60 -2.63 -1.91
N VAL A 409 -26.97 -3.22 -0.78
CA VAL A 409 -27.84 -4.39 -0.69
C VAL A 409 -29.05 -4.05 0.16
N GLU A 410 -30.20 -3.85 -0.49
CA GLU A 410 -31.44 -3.37 0.12
C GLU A 410 -31.97 -4.33 1.19
N ASP A 411 -31.96 -5.65 0.94
CA ASP A 411 -32.45 -6.68 1.88
C ASP A 411 -31.63 -6.76 3.17
N ARG A 412 -30.41 -6.24 3.17
CA ARG A 412 -29.49 -6.19 4.32
C ARG A 412 -29.28 -4.78 4.86
N ASN A 413 -29.83 -3.79 4.17
CA ASN A 413 -29.63 -2.36 4.47
C ASN A 413 -28.16 -2.03 4.76
N SER A 414 -27.26 -2.50 3.87
CA SER A 414 -25.82 -2.39 4.05
C SER A 414 -25.07 -2.39 2.71
N PHE A 415 -23.76 -2.21 2.78
CA PHE A 415 -22.88 -2.17 1.61
C PHE A 415 -21.96 -3.38 1.54
N LEU A 416 -21.79 -3.90 0.33
CA LEU A 416 -20.81 -4.94 0.02
C LEU A 416 -19.41 -4.34 -0.05
N LEU A 417 -18.40 -5.14 0.25
CA LEU A 417 -17.01 -4.75 -0.03
C LEU A 417 -16.75 -4.65 -1.54
N TYR A 418 -17.27 -5.61 -2.29
CA TYR A 418 -17.28 -5.69 -3.76
C TYR A 418 -18.70 -5.94 -4.24
N PRO A 419 -19.08 -5.43 -5.43
CA PRO A 419 -20.35 -5.77 -6.04
C PRO A 419 -20.52 -7.28 -6.24
N ASP A 420 -21.74 -7.77 -6.09
CA ASP A 420 -22.07 -9.17 -6.43
C ASP A 420 -22.15 -9.31 -7.96
N ARG A 421 -21.14 -9.89 -8.57
CA ARG A 421 -21.03 -10.06 -10.03
C ARG A 421 -21.22 -11.49 -10.44
N LYS A 422 -21.99 -11.70 -11.48
CA LYS A 422 -22.04 -12.99 -12.15
C LYS A 422 -20.73 -13.24 -12.86
N LEU A 423 -19.93 -14.14 -12.31
CA LEU A 423 -18.72 -14.59 -12.98
C LEU A 423 -19.07 -15.52 -14.15
N PRO A 424 -18.28 -15.51 -15.23
CA PRO A 424 -18.46 -16.46 -16.31
C PRO A 424 -18.33 -17.89 -15.79
N MET A 425 -19.15 -18.80 -16.32
CA MET A 425 -19.06 -20.23 -15.99
C MET A 425 -17.68 -20.78 -16.38
N PHE A 426 -17.27 -21.87 -15.77
CA PHE A 426 -15.95 -22.48 -16.03
C PHE A 426 -15.65 -22.65 -17.52
N MET A 427 -16.62 -23.12 -18.30
CA MET A 427 -16.48 -23.35 -19.74
C MET A 427 -16.48 -22.07 -20.58
N ASP A 428 -16.82 -20.93 -20.00
CA ASP A 428 -16.82 -19.62 -20.68
C ASP A 428 -15.58 -18.78 -20.35
N LYS A 429 -14.69 -19.30 -19.50
CA LYS A 429 -13.42 -18.65 -19.15
C LYS A 429 -12.31 -19.06 -20.13
N GLY A 430 -11.31 -18.18 -20.28
CA GLY A 430 -10.11 -18.45 -21.07
C GLY A 430 -10.38 -18.65 -22.57
N LEU A 431 -11.40 -17.98 -23.10
CA LEU A 431 -11.73 -18.03 -24.54
C LEU A 431 -10.94 -16.96 -25.29
N ILE A 432 -10.33 -17.36 -26.39
CA ILE A 432 -9.72 -16.43 -27.36
C ILE A 432 -10.85 -15.79 -28.14
N ARG A 433 -10.89 -14.46 -28.22
CA ARG A 433 -11.91 -13.72 -28.96
C ARG A 433 -11.73 -13.93 -30.48
N GLU A 434 -12.82 -13.91 -31.22
CA GLU A 434 -12.77 -14.03 -32.67
C GLU A 434 -11.95 -12.90 -33.32
N THR A 435 -12.00 -11.68 -32.75
CA THR A 435 -11.19 -10.56 -33.20
C THR A 435 -9.69 -10.80 -33.02
N ASP A 436 -9.29 -11.47 -31.93
CA ASP A 436 -7.90 -11.83 -31.67
C ASP A 436 -7.40 -12.91 -32.64
N LEU A 437 -8.26 -13.89 -32.95
CA LEU A 437 -7.96 -14.88 -33.99
C LEU A 437 -7.77 -14.22 -35.37
N GLN A 438 -8.65 -13.29 -35.74
CA GLN A 438 -8.58 -12.59 -37.03
C GLN A 438 -7.33 -11.72 -37.15
N SER A 439 -6.81 -11.22 -36.05
CA SER A 439 -5.61 -10.40 -36.01
C SER A 439 -4.29 -11.16 -36.12
N SER A 440 -4.31 -12.49 -35.86
CA SER A 440 -3.11 -13.32 -35.82
C SER A 440 -3.07 -14.38 -36.94
N LYS A 441 -2.13 -14.24 -37.84
CA LYS A 441 -1.86 -15.25 -38.89
C LYS A 441 -1.29 -16.55 -38.31
N LEU A 442 -0.51 -16.43 -37.24
CA LEU A 442 0.05 -17.59 -36.54
C LEU A 442 -1.07 -18.46 -35.96
N LEU A 443 -2.02 -17.85 -35.20
CA LEU A 443 -3.16 -18.59 -34.66
C LEU A 443 -4.01 -19.24 -35.79
N GLN A 444 -4.28 -18.49 -36.85
CA GLN A 444 -5.02 -19.01 -38.02
C GLN A 444 -4.29 -20.19 -38.67
N HIS A 445 -2.97 -20.09 -38.85
CA HIS A 445 -2.16 -21.16 -39.41
C HIS A 445 -2.20 -22.41 -38.54
N MET A 446 -1.94 -22.27 -37.21
CA MET A 446 -1.95 -23.39 -36.27
C MET A 446 -3.29 -24.15 -36.31
N ILE A 447 -4.40 -23.41 -36.37
CA ILE A 447 -5.74 -24.00 -36.48
C ILE A 447 -5.91 -24.72 -37.85
N SER A 448 -5.45 -24.11 -38.95
CA SER A 448 -5.62 -24.68 -40.30
C SER A 448 -4.88 -25.99 -40.48
N VAL A 449 -3.75 -26.16 -39.80
CA VAL A 449 -2.95 -27.41 -39.85
C VAL A 449 -3.25 -28.36 -38.68
N ALA A 450 -4.24 -28.02 -37.85
CA ALA A 450 -4.64 -28.77 -36.65
C ALA A 450 -3.47 -28.98 -35.65
N ASP A 451 -2.56 -28.02 -35.56
CA ASP A 451 -1.49 -28.04 -34.57
C ASP A 451 -1.99 -27.41 -33.24
N ALA A 452 -2.25 -28.28 -32.28
CA ALA A 452 -2.87 -27.90 -31.02
C ALA A 452 -1.86 -27.43 -29.94
N ARG A 453 -0.55 -27.29 -30.26
CA ARG A 453 0.47 -26.88 -29.26
C ARG A 453 0.25 -25.49 -28.72
N LEU A 454 -0.25 -24.55 -29.53
CA LEU A 454 -0.51 -23.16 -29.11
C LEU A 454 -2.00 -22.94 -28.82
N VAL A 455 -2.88 -23.39 -29.72
CA VAL A 455 -4.31 -23.11 -29.65
C VAL A 455 -5.11 -24.30 -30.19
N SER A 456 -6.26 -24.58 -29.57
CA SER A 456 -7.17 -25.63 -29.98
C SER A 456 -8.61 -25.15 -30.03
N LYS A 457 -9.43 -25.83 -30.88
CA LYS A 457 -10.88 -25.66 -30.90
C LYS A 457 -11.56 -26.79 -30.15
N ASP A 458 -12.49 -26.44 -29.26
CA ASP A 458 -13.37 -27.43 -28.65
C ASP A 458 -14.47 -27.90 -29.61
N ARG A 459 -15.30 -28.86 -29.18
CA ARG A 459 -16.40 -29.41 -30.02
C ARG A 459 -17.47 -28.37 -30.36
N GLN A 460 -17.54 -27.27 -29.62
CA GLN A 460 -18.46 -26.16 -29.86
C GLN A 460 -17.85 -25.08 -30.77
N GLY A 461 -16.59 -25.28 -31.20
CA GLY A 461 -15.85 -24.31 -31.99
C GLY A 461 -15.21 -23.18 -31.23
N LYS A 462 -15.29 -23.16 -29.87
CA LYS A 462 -14.66 -22.15 -29.02
C LYS A 462 -13.14 -22.37 -28.98
N LEU A 463 -12.39 -21.29 -29.07
CA LEU A 463 -10.93 -21.31 -29.10
C LEU A 463 -10.33 -21.10 -27.73
N ARG A 464 -9.30 -21.88 -27.43
CA ARG A 464 -8.52 -21.77 -26.16
C ARG A 464 -7.06 -21.98 -26.45
N PHE A 465 -6.21 -21.36 -25.62
CA PHE A 465 -4.81 -21.78 -25.56
C PHE A 465 -4.68 -23.22 -25.07
N ALA A 466 -3.61 -23.90 -25.48
CA ALA A 466 -3.31 -25.25 -25.03
C ALA A 466 -3.20 -25.30 -23.49
N SER A 467 -3.67 -26.41 -22.89
CA SER A 467 -3.73 -26.59 -21.44
C SER A 467 -2.37 -26.55 -20.76
N GLU A 468 -1.33 -26.90 -21.49
CA GLU A 468 0.07 -26.90 -21.04
C GLU A 468 0.63 -25.48 -20.88
N LEU A 469 0.02 -24.48 -21.51
CA LEU A 469 0.39 -23.07 -21.42
C LEU A 469 -0.22 -22.43 -20.17
N ASN A 470 0.16 -22.91 -19.01
CA ASN A 470 -0.40 -22.54 -17.72
C ASN A 470 0.14 -21.21 -17.16
N ASN A 471 1.19 -20.66 -17.76
CA ASN A 471 1.76 -19.36 -17.42
C ASN A 471 2.50 -18.75 -18.62
N LYS A 472 2.94 -17.49 -18.46
CA LYS A 472 3.66 -16.75 -19.51
C LYS A 472 4.98 -17.43 -19.89
N ASP A 473 5.69 -18.04 -18.94
CA ASP A 473 6.99 -18.66 -19.19
C ASP A 473 6.84 -19.92 -20.07
N ALA A 474 5.80 -20.72 -19.83
CA ALA A 474 5.45 -21.84 -20.70
C ALA A 474 5.14 -21.39 -22.14
N LEU A 475 4.41 -20.27 -22.29
CA LEU A 475 4.15 -19.68 -23.60
C LEU A 475 5.44 -19.20 -24.28
N LEU A 476 6.31 -18.50 -23.54
CA LEU A 476 7.60 -18.02 -24.06
C LEU A 476 8.48 -19.19 -24.53
N LEU A 477 8.51 -20.28 -23.77
CA LEU A 477 9.25 -21.48 -24.14
C LEU A 477 8.70 -22.10 -25.44
N LEU A 478 7.38 -22.26 -25.53
CA LEU A 478 6.75 -22.76 -26.74
C LEU A 478 7.02 -21.86 -27.95
N LEU A 479 6.89 -20.54 -27.82
CA LEU A 479 7.17 -19.61 -28.93
C LEU A 479 8.63 -19.71 -29.41
N LYS A 480 9.57 -19.93 -28.50
CA LYS A 480 10.96 -20.18 -28.83
C LYS A 480 11.16 -21.51 -29.58
N GLU A 481 10.45 -22.58 -29.19
CA GLU A 481 10.45 -23.86 -29.90
C GLU A 481 9.87 -23.73 -31.31
N LEU A 482 8.72 -23.05 -31.43
CA LEU A 482 8.09 -22.81 -32.73
C LEU A 482 8.95 -21.95 -33.66
N SER A 483 9.70 -20.97 -33.14
CA SER A 483 10.63 -20.16 -33.93
C SER A 483 11.83 -20.94 -34.45
N ALA A 484 12.15 -22.09 -33.88
CA ALA A 484 13.17 -22.99 -34.43
C ALA A 484 12.69 -23.76 -35.66
N GLU A 485 11.39 -23.85 -35.88
CA GLU A 485 10.80 -24.50 -37.05
C GLU A 485 10.81 -23.55 -38.26
N VAL A 486 11.48 -23.97 -39.36
CA VAL A 486 11.65 -23.12 -40.55
C VAL A 486 10.32 -22.58 -41.10
N ARG A 487 9.24 -23.35 -40.98
CA ARG A 487 7.92 -22.98 -41.50
C ARG A 487 7.18 -21.94 -40.63
N LEU A 488 7.50 -21.86 -39.35
CA LEU A 488 6.81 -21.03 -38.40
C LEU A 488 7.64 -19.81 -37.95
N ARG A 489 8.94 -19.84 -38.20
CA ARG A 489 9.90 -18.81 -37.71
C ARG A 489 9.41 -17.41 -38.02
N ASP A 490 9.17 -17.08 -39.26
CA ASP A 490 8.81 -15.73 -39.69
C ASP A 490 7.47 -15.26 -39.07
N LEU A 491 6.51 -16.17 -38.94
CA LEU A 491 5.21 -15.88 -38.33
C LEU A 491 5.38 -15.62 -36.82
N VAL A 492 6.17 -16.45 -36.14
CA VAL A 492 6.43 -16.29 -34.70
C VAL A 492 7.18 -15.00 -34.43
N GLU A 493 8.23 -14.69 -35.20
CA GLU A 493 9.01 -13.46 -35.02
C GLU A 493 8.15 -12.20 -35.26
N GLN A 494 7.32 -12.19 -36.28
CA GLN A 494 6.44 -11.06 -36.58
C GLN A 494 5.33 -10.85 -35.56
N GLU A 495 4.78 -11.94 -35.01
CA GLU A 495 3.60 -11.88 -34.14
C GLU A 495 3.92 -12.19 -32.65
N PHE A 496 5.18 -12.28 -32.28
CA PHE A 496 5.61 -12.63 -30.92
C PHE A 496 4.91 -11.78 -29.87
N SER A 497 5.00 -10.47 -30.00
CA SER A 497 4.36 -9.53 -29.06
C SER A 497 2.83 -9.58 -29.14
N LEU A 498 2.26 -9.80 -30.32
CA LEU A 498 0.82 -9.94 -30.50
C LEU A 498 0.29 -11.17 -29.74
N ILE A 499 0.96 -12.33 -29.86
CA ILE A 499 0.55 -13.54 -29.15
C ILE A 499 0.62 -13.35 -27.62
N LEU A 500 1.66 -12.71 -27.10
CA LEU A 500 1.76 -12.40 -25.68
C LEU A 500 0.61 -11.49 -25.22
N ASN A 501 0.24 -10.50 -26.03
CA ASN A 501 -0.88 -9.62 -25.73
C ASN A 501 -2.22 -10.35 -25.76
N ILE A 502 -2.44 -11.23 -26.77
CA ILE A 502 -3.65 -12.06 -26.85
C ILE A 502 -3.76 -12.99 -25.63
N TYR A 503 -2.64 -13.60 -25.21
CA TYR A 503 -2.57 -14.44 -24.03
C TYR A 503 -2.93 -13.66 -22.75
N GLU A 504 -2.32 -12.49 -22.56
CA GLU A 504 -2.63 -11.63 -21.42
C GLU A 504 -4.09 -11.15 -21.44
N ASN A 505 -4.61 -10.72 -22.60
CA ASN A 505 -6.02 -10.30 -22.73
C ASN A 505 -7.01 -11.45 -22.48
N THR A 506 -6.61 -12.69 -22.78
CA THR A 506 -7.45 -13.88 -22.57
C THR A 506 -7.53 -14.27 -21.08
N PHE A 507 -6.41 -14.22 -20.38
CA PHE A 507 -6.31 -14.66 -18.99
C PHE A 507 -6.31 -13.51 -17.99
N ASN A 508 -5.90 -12.31 -18.42
CA ASN A 508 -5.87 -11.10 -17.62
C ASN A 508 -5.13 -11.26 -16.26
N HIS A 509 -3.94 -11.87 -16.31
CA HIS A 509 -3.15 -12.18 -15.11
C HIS A 509 -2.82 -10.95 -14.27
N ARG A 510 -2.67 -9.77 -14.91
CA ARG A 510 -2.39 -8.51 -14.20
C ARG A 510 -3.53 -8.05 -13.31
N ALA A 511 -4.78 -8.42 -13.66
CA ALA A 511 -5.95 -8.14 -12.83
C ALA A 511 -6.23 -9.24 -11.80
N PHE A 512 -5.38 -10.25 -11.72
CA PHE A 512 -5.50 -11.27 -10.70
C PHE A 512 -5.15 -10.68 -9.34
N THR A 513 -6.12 -10.71 -8.45
CA THR A 513 -6.01 -10.23 -7.11
C THR A 513 -6.34 -11.39 -6.16
N GLY A 514 -5.46 -11.66 -5.19
CA GLY A 514 -5.61 -12.77 -4.26
C GLY A 514 -5.10 -14.12 -4.75
N ARG A 515 -5.11 -15.07 -3.86
CA ARG A 515 -4.55 -16.41 -4.04
C ARG A 515 -5.28 -17.26 -5.07
N SER A 516 -6.57 -17.00 -5.28
CA SER A 516 -7.40 -17.74 -6.24
C SER A 516 -7.38 -17.14 -7.64
N GLY A 517 -6.56 -16.12 -7.89
CA GLY A 517 -6.46 -15.49 -9.19
C GLY A 517 -7.66 -14.62 -9.58
N GLY A 518 -8.45 -14.17 -8.59
CA GLY A 518 -9.56 -13.26 -8.81
C GLY A 518 -9.65 -12.19 -7.73
N MET A 519 -9.99 -10.95 -8.10
CA MET A 519 -10.10 -9.82 -7.18
C MET A 519 -11.07 -10.08 -6.01
N PHE A 520 -12.00 -10.99 -6.15
CA PHE A 520 -13.10 -11.21 -5.23
C PHE A 520 -12.97 -12.50 -4.41
N SER A 521 -11.80 -13.11 -4.41
CA SER A 521 -11.69 -14.50 -4.05
C SER A 521 -11.60 -14.79 -2.58
N PHE A 522 -11.14 -13.85 -1.77
CA PHE A 522 -10.91 -14.11 -0.36
C PHE A 522 -12.05 -13.60 0.52
N GLU A 523 -12.46 -12.36 0.33
CA GLU A 523 -13.57 -11.79 1.09
C GLU A 523 -14.94 -12.26 0.58
N GLY A 524 -14.96 -12.90 -0.61
CA GLY A 524 -16.16 -13.42 -1.23
C GLY A 524 -16.99 -12.36 -1.96
N LEU A 525 -17.59 -12.75 -3.08
CA LEU A 525 -18.61 -11.96 -3.76
C LEU A 525 -19.86 -11.85 -2.88
N GLY A 526 -20.47 -10.67 -2.83
CA GLY A 526 -21.65 -10.42 -2.01
C GLY A 526 -21.39 -10.43 -0.51
N CYS A 527 -20.14 -10.31 -0.08
CA CYS A 527 -19.78 -10.26 1.34
C CYS A 527 -19.90 -8.85 1.89
N ILE A 528 -20.57 -8.72 3.04
CA ILE A 528 -20.54 -7.52 3.86
C ILE A 528 -19.34 -7.60 4.78
N TYR A 529 -18.36 -6.73 4.58
CA TYR A 529 -17.23 -6.59 5.48
C TYR A 529 -17.53 -5.52 6.53
N TRP A 530 -18.07 -5.93 7.65
CA TRP A 530 -18.58 -5.04 8.69
C TRP A 530 -17.58 -4.02 9.20
N HIS A 531 -16.32 -4.39 9.19
CA HIS A 531 -15.24 -3.47 9.56
C HIS A 531 -15.17 -2.27 8.62
N GLN A 532 -15.32 -2.48 7.31
CA GLN A 532 -15.34 -1.41 6.32
C GLN A 532 -16.64 -0.61 6.36
N VAL A 533 -17.77 -1.26 6.65
CA VAL A 533 -19.05 -0.58 6.83
C VAL A 533 -19.01 0.35 8.05
N SER A 534 -18.39 -0.07 9.16
CA SER A 534 -18.22 0.81 10.32
C SER A 534 -17.31 2.01 10.03
N LYS A 535 -16.26 1.83 9.21
CA LYS A 535 -15.42 2.94 8.74
C LYS A 535 -16.18 3.90 7.81
N LEU A 536 -17.11 3.39 6.99
CA LEU A 536 -18.00 4.24 6.20
C LEU A 536 -18.83 5.13 7.11
N LEU A 537 -19.46 4.55 8.14
CA LEU A 537 -20.24 5.32 9.10
C LEU A 537 -19.42 6.44 9.76
N LEU A 538 -18.20 6.12 10.20
CA LEU A 538 -17.29 7.11 10.77
C LEU A 538 -16.92 8.21 9.77
N ALA A 539 -16.67 7.87 8.51
CA ALA A 539 -16.34 8.84 7.47
C ALA A 539 -17.50 9.79 7.17
N VAL A 540 -18.72 9.26 7.12
CA VAL A 540 -19.95 10.08 6.96
C VAL A 540 -20.14 11.00 8.18
N GLN A 541 -19.97 10.49 9.41
CA GLN A 541 -20.02 11.31 10.62
C GLN A 541 -18.97 12.44 10.60
N GLU A 542 -17.75 12.17 10.14
CA GLU A 542 -16.71 13.21 10.01
C GLU A 542 -17.14 14.30 9.02
N CYS A 543 -17.78 13.95 7.90
CA CYS A 543 -18.32 14.91 6.94
C CYS A 543 -19.45 15.73 7.56
N PHE A 544 -20.37 15.08 8.27
CA PHE A 544 -21.48 15.76 8.98
C PHE A 544 -20.98 16.77 10.01
N PHE A 545 -20.06 16.36 10.90
CA PHE A 545 -19.54 17.27 11.92
C PHE A 545 -18.75 18.44 11.30
N LYS A 546 -17.99 18.19 10.25
CA LYS A 546 -17.29 19.25 9.51
C LYS A 546 -18.24 20.29 8.92
N GLU A 547 -19.43 19.88 8.46
CA GLU A 547 -20.47 20.81 7.99
C GLU A 547 -21.13 21.52 9.17
N ALA A 548 -21.51 20.79 10.21
CA ALA A 548 -22.20 21.33 11.38
C ALA A 548 -21.36 22.35 12.18
N GLU A 549 -20.05 22.23 12.15
CA GLU A 549 -19.11 23.16 12.84
C GLU A 549 -18.85 24.45 12.05
N LYS A 550 -19.35 24.58 10.83
CA LYS A 550 -19.22 25.83 10.07
C LYS A 550 -20.00 26.97 10.75
N THR A 551 -19.53 28.18 10.59
CA THR A 551 -20.22 29.39 11.08
C THR A 551 -21.64 29.55 10.53
N SER A 552 -21.88 29.02 9.33
CA SER A 552 -23.17 28.97 8.67
C SER A 552 -23.33 27.60 8.01
N PRO A 553 -23.77 26.59 8.77
CA PRO A 553 -24.02 25.26 8.23
C PRO A 553 -25.13 25.29 7.17
N ASP A 554 -24.98 24.47 6.15
CA ASP A 554 -26.03 24.24 5.17
C ASP A 554 -26.93 23.09 5.66
N ASN A 555 -28.16 23.44 6.07
CA ASN A 555 -29.10 22.46 6.62
C ASN A 555 -29.56 21.39 5.61
N ASP A 556 -29.48 21.69 4.32
CA ASP A 556 -29.81 20.70 3.28
C ASP A 556 -28.70 19.67 3.07
N LEU A 557 -27.51 19.94 3.63
CA LEU A 557 -26.35 19.04 3.59
C LEU A 557 -26.11 18.28 4.91
N LEU A 558 -26.82 18.63 5.96
CA LEU A 558 -26.81 17.93 7.26
C LEU A 558 -27.84 16.80 7.31
#